data_0cbc2243ca33ab7c85f9a589f55733f5
#
_entry.id   0cbc2243ca33ab7c85f9a589f55733f5
#
_cell.length_a   1.000
_cell.length_b   1.000
_cell.length_c   1.000
_cell.angle_alpha   90.00
_cell.angle_beta   90.00
_cell.angle_gamma   90.00
#
_symmetry.space_group_name_H-M   'P 1'
#
loop_
_entity.id
_entity.type
_entity.pdbx_description
1 polymer ?
#
loop_
_entity_poly.entity_id
_entity_poly.type
_entity_poly.pdbx_seq_one_letter_code
_entity_poly.pdbx_strand_id
1 'polypeptide(L)'
;MLKLIKTIFFAVLGLVILIGLCAQFALFYSEQTDLMDGEDIPNCTSVFDSKYSTQIEHSRLILKSMMKVCDLPALSVAVSKNSKLIWSEAFGFSNVEDKSPACPKSIFRIGSVSKTLTAVALIKLAEEKKLDLFEDIRGILPEYPDKGFSITPIQLATHRAGVRPYNDDMEAFTTMHFNSSIESLDRFKNDPLIFEPGTNFEYSNYGYVLLSAVMEKACQKNFVSIMEEKLFTPLMMKSTTPEFNDSSLIDVVTFYDNETPYSQDGLIHKSPFIDHSSKLASGGFLSTAEDLIRLADALDGDFLSQESVDLMFKSYSSQLILHYGIGWMMARDPYLRKSYFHFGAGSGATSVLVKFPYYDVDIVILSNLGHAKFPYGHLMPFMNEFLPRPVYWLFYFIDFLVLIFLFKIVNRRFFRPRVIS
;
A
#
# COMPACT_ATOMS: atom_id res chain seq x y z
N MET A 1 -30.50 -31.48 29.07
CA MET A 1 -30.11 -31.13 27.69
C MET A 1 -30.68 -29.78 27.23
N LEU A 2 -32.00 -29.57 27.22
CA LEU A 2 -32.60 -28.30 26.71
C LEU A 2 -32.20 -27.05 27.51
N LYS A 3 -32.03 -27.12 28.85
CA LYS A 3 -31.51 -25.99 29.65
C LYS A 3 -30.07 -25.63 29.31
N LEU A 4 -29.20 -26.62 29.09
CA LEU A 4 -27.81 -26.43 28.74
C LEU A 4 -27.70 -25.77 27.36
N ILE A 5 -28.44 -26.25 26.36
CA ILE A 5 -28.49 -25.67 25.01
C ILE A 5 -28.94 -24.21 25.07
N LYS A 6 -29.97 -23.87 25.85
CA LYS A 6 -30.41 -22.48 26.03
C LYS A 6 -29.35 -21.62 26.69
N THR A 7 -28.64 -22.14 27.70
CA THR A 7 -27.57 -21.39 28.37
C THR A 7 -26.41 -21.12 27.40
N ILE A 8 -25.97 -22.12 26.63
CA ILE A 8 -24.92 -21.97 25.61
C ILE A 8 -25.36 -20.97 24.54
N PHE A 9 -26.60 -21.08 24.03
CA PHE A 9 -27.12 -20.14 23.04
C PHE A 9 -27.10 -18.68 23.53
N PHE A 10 -27.54 -18.42 24.77
CA PHE A 10 -27.52 -17.07 25.34
C PHE A 10 -26.09 -16.57 25.64
N ALA A 11 -25.17 -17.46 26.01
CA ALA A 11 -23.77 -17.10 26.20
C ALA A 11 -23.12 -16.72 24.88
N VAL A 12 -23.33 -17.51 23.82
CA VAL A 12 -22.83 -17.21 22.47
C VAL A 12 -23.42 -15.90 21.91
N LEU A 13 -24.74 -15.72 22.06
CA LEU A 13 -25.42 -14.49 21.66
C LEU A 13 -24.87 -13.27 22.41
N GLY A 14 -24.66 -13.37 23.72
CA GLY A 14 -24.05 -12.31 24.53
C GLY A 14 -22.63 -11.97 24.10
N LEU A 15 -21.84 -12.99 23.74
CA LEU A 15 -20.50 -12.82 23.23
C LEU A 15 -20.49 -12.10 21.84
N VAL A 16 -21.38 -12.50 20.94
CA VAL A 16 -21.52 -11.85 19.62
C VAL A 16 -21.92 -10.38 19.77
N ILE A 17 -22.87 -10.09 20.66
CA ILE A 17 -23.30 -8.73 20.97
C ILE A 17 -22.12 -7.92 21.54
N LEU A 18 -21.37 -8.47 22.49
CA LEU A 18 -20.21 -7.80 23.09
C LEU A 18 -19.14 -7.49 22.04
N ILE A 19 -18.83 -8.45 21.16
CA ILE A 19 -17.88 -8.25 20.06
C ILE A 19 -18.38 -7.15 19.12
N GLY A 20 -19.69 -7.14 18.78
CA GLY A 20 -20.29 -6.11 17.95
C GLY A 20 -20.19 -4.71 18.56
N LEU A 21 -20.49 -4.57 19.85
CA LEU A 21 -20.38 -3.31 20.59
C LEU A 21 -18.91 -2.84 20.70
N CYS A 22 -17.98 -3.74 20.95
CA CYS A 22 -16.55 -3.41 20.99
C CYS A 22 -16.04 -2.94 19.61
N ALA A 23 -16.45 -3.61 18.53
CA ALA A 23 -16.10 -3.23 17.16
C ALA A 23 -16.71 -1.86 16.80
N GLN A 24 -17.97 -1.63 17.14
CA GLN A 24 -18.65 -0.35 16.94
C GLN A 24 -17.98 0.79 17.72
N PHE A 25 -17.61 0.54 18.98
CA PHE A 25 -16.87 1.51 19.79
C PHE A 25 -15.49 1.81 19.21
N ALA A 26 -14.76 0.78 18.78
CA ALA A 26 -13.45 0.97 18.14
C ALA A 26 -13.55 1.77 16.85
N LEU A 27 -14.56 1.51 16.01
CA LEU A 27 -14.83 2.28 14.78
C LEU A 27 -15.22 3.72 15.10
N PHE A 28 -16.13 3.92 16.06
CA PHE A 28 -16.54 5.25 16.49
C PHE A 28 -15.35 6.07 17.02
N TYR A 29 -14.52 5.46 17.86
CA TYR A 29 -13.34 6.12 18.41
C TYR A 29 -12.29 6.41 17.32
N SER A 30 -12.12 5.51 16.33
CA SER A 30 -11.22 5.72 15.20
C SER A 30 -11.67 6.84 14.24
N GLU A 31 -12.95 7.18 14.26
CA GLU A 31 -13.51 8.28 13.45
C GLU A 31 -13.56 9.63 14.17
N GLN A 32 -13.42 9.62 15.51
CA GLN A 32 -13.33 10.85 16.31
C GLN A 32 -11.87 11.30 16.38
N THR A 33 -11.44 12.02 15.36
CA THR A 33 -10.13 12.67 15.35
C THR A 33 -10.35 14.17 15.57
N ASP A 34 -9.74 14.71 16.62
CA ASP A 34 -9.66 16.16 16.78
C ASP A 34 -8.79 16.71 15.67
N LEU A 35 -9.40 17.35 14.68
CA LEU A 35 -8.70 17.91 13.54
C LEU A 35 -7.97 19.17 13.94
N MET A 36 -6.66 19.20 13.72
CA MET A 36 -5.83 20.37 13.89
C MET A 36 -6.09 21.37 12.75
N ASP A 37 -6.10 22.65 13.07
CA ASP A 37 -6.18 23.69 12.06
C ASP A 37 -4.95 23.66 11.14
N GLY A 38 -5.16 23.62 9.85
CA GLY A 38 -4.15 23.57 8.80
C GLY A 38 -4.33 24.67 7.74
N GLU A 39 -5.04 25.75 8.04
CA GLU A 39 -5.27 26.85 7.09
C GLU A 39 -3.96 27.45 6.55
N ASP A 40 -2.90 27.46 7.36
CA ASP A 40 -1.56 27.93 7.01
C ASP A 40 -0.80 27.02 6.04
N ILE A 41 -1.28 25.80 5.78
CA ILE A 41 -0.65 24.85 4.85
C ILE A 41 -1.06 25.22 3.42
N PRO A 42 -0.11 25.62 2.54
CA PRO A 42 -0.43 25.90 1.13
C PRO A 42 -0.89 24.65 0.42
N ASN A 43 -1.71 24.82 -0.62
CA ASN A 43 -2.14 23.72 -1.48
C ASN A 43 -2.22 24.14 -2.94
N CYS A 44 -2.08 23.15 -3.82
CA CYS A 44 -2.12 23.29 -5.27
C CYS A 44 -2.97 22.14 -5.83
N THR A 45 -3.99 22.47 -6.60
CA THR A 45 -4.98 21.52 -7.14
C THR A 45 -4.86 21.44 -8.65
N SER A 46 -4.80 20.25 -9.24
CA SER A 46 -4.87 20.01 -10.69
C SER A 46 -6.24 19.51 -11.13
N VAL A 47 -6.89 18.65 -10.32
CA VAL A 47 -8.21 18.07 -10.61
C VAL A 47 -9.14 18.21 -9.43
N PHE A 48 -10.34 18.74 -9.69
CA PHE A 48 -11.40 18.90 -8.70
C PHE A 48 -12.74 18.65 -9.38
N ASP A 49 -13.34 17.50 -9.17
CA ASP A 49 -14.69 17.19 -9.67
C ASP A 49 -15.74 17.74 -8.67
N SER A 50 -16.48 18.75 -9.09
CA SER A 50 -17.47 19.45 -8.26
C SER A 50 -18.58 18.54 -7.71
N LYS A 51 -18.81 17.39 -8.35
CA LYS A 51 -19.74 16.37 -7.85
C LYS A 51 -19.34 15.83 -6.47
N TYR A 52 -18.05 15.86 -6.16
CA TYR A 52 -17.45 15.37 -4.91
C TYR A 52 -16.93 16.50 -4.03
N SER A 53 -17.39 17.74 -4.23
CA SER A 53 -16.88 18.94 -3.54
C SER A 53 -16.90 18.78 -2.01
N THR A 54 -18.03 18.33 -1.43
CA THR A 54 -18.15 18.13 0.02
C THR A 54 -17.14 17.12 0.56
N GLN A 55 -16.97 15.99 -0.11
CA GLN A 55 -16.00 14.95 0.27
C GLN A 55 -14.57 15.46 0.17
N ILE A 56 -14.25 16.19 -0.89
CA ILE A 56 -12.93 16.77 -1.12
C ILE A 56 -12.61 17.82 -0.07
N GLU A 57 -13.52 18.74 0.23
CA GLU A 57 -13.30 19.77 1.24
C GLU A 57 -13.08 19.16 2.64
N HIS A 58 -13.88 18.16 3.01
CA HIS A 58 -13.68 17.47 4.28
C HIS A 58 -12.36 16.69 4.30
N SER A 59 -12.01 16.04 3.19
CA SER A 59 -10.72 15.36 3.04
C SER A 59 -9.52 16.30 3.19
N ARG A 60 -9.60 17.53 2.69
CA ARG A 60 -8.58 18.57 2.88
C ARG A 60 -8.31 18.84 4.35
N LEU A 61 -9.37 19.00 5.15
CA LEU A 61 -9.24 19.22 6.59
C LEU A 61 -8.53 18.05 7.27
N ILE A 62 -8.95 16.83 6.95
CA ILE A 62 -8.36 15.61 7.52
C ILE A 62 -6.88 15.50 7.14
N LEU A 63 -6.53 15.67 5.86
CA LEU A 63 -5.14 15.53 5.38
C LEU A 63 -4.24 16.65 5.93
N LYS A 64 -4.70 17.90 5.99
CA LYS A 64 -3.94 18.99 6.58
C LYS A 64 -3.73 18.77 8.09
N SER A 65 -4.74 18.26 8.81
CA SER A 65 -4.58 17.83 10.21
C SER A 65 -3.56 16.70 10.35
N MET A 66 -3.61 15.70 9.48
CA MET A 66 -2.62 14.62 9.45
C MET A 66 -1.20 15.15 9.22
N MET A 67 -1.04 16.12 8.33
CA MET A 67 0.27 16.75 8.08
C MET A 67 0.83 17.41 9.35
N LYS A 68 0.00 18.13 10.11
CA LYS A 68 0.39 18.73 11.39
C LYS A 68 0.78 17.70 12.44
N VAL A 69 0.00 16.61 12.56
CA VAL A 69 0.25 15.55 13.56
C VAL A 69 1.52 14.76 13.25
N CYS A 70 1.86 14.63 11.98
CA CYS A 70 2.99 13.83 11.52
C CYS A 70 4.20 14.64 11.07
N ASP A 71 4.16 15.97 11.20
CA ASP A 71 5.19 16.91 10.73
C ASP A 71 5.56 16.69 9.26
N LEU A 72 4.56 16.41 8.39
CA LEU A 72 4.80 16.14 6.98
C LEU A 72 5.13 17.43 6.24
N PRO A 73 6.32 17.55 5.60
CA PRO A 73 6.67 18.73 4.81
C PRO A 73 5.78 18.89 3.58
N ALA A 74 5.52 17.80 2.85
CA ALA A 74 4.61 17.75 1.72
C ALA A 74 3.78 16.47 1.73
N LEU A 75 2.57 16.58 1.15
CA LEU A 75 1.68 15.48 0.86
C LEU A 75 1.05 15.69 -0.51
N SER A 76 1.04 14.66 -1.35
CA SER A 76 0.30 14.63 -2.61
C SER A 76 -0.76 13.54 -2.55
N VAL A 77 -1.97 13.85 -2.99
CA VAL A 77 -3.09 12.92 -3.01
C VAL A 77 -3.72 12.88 -4.41
N ALA A 78 -4.11 11.69 -4.83
CA ALA A 78 -4.97 11.49 -5.99
C ALA A 78 -6.03 10.44 -5.67
N VAL A 79 -7.25 10.68 -6.16
CA VAL A 79 -8.39 9.77 -6.00
C VAL A 79 -9.04 9.58 -7.36
N SER A 80 -9.22 8.34 -7.77
CA SER A 80 -10.08 7.98 -8.90
C SER A 80 -11.34 7.26 -8.43
N LYS A 81 -12.38 7.37 -9.25
CA LYS A 81 -13.64 6.64 -9.07
C LYS A 81 -14.24 6.30 -10.43
N ASN A 82 -14.59 5.03 -10.60
CA ASN A 82 -15.04 4.48 -11.89
C ASN A 82 -14.01 4.79 -13.00
N SER A 83 -12.72 4.51 -12.71
CA SER A 83 -11.57 4.75 -13.58
C SER A 83 -11.50 6.20 -14.11
N LYS A 84 -11.98 7.15 -13.32
CA LYS A 84 -11.89 8.58 -13.60
C LYS A 84 -11.23 9.30 -12.44
N LEU A 85 -10.14 10.00 -12.71
CA LEU A 85 -9.52 10.90 -11.73
C LEU A 85 -10.52 11.98 -11.32
N ILE A 86 -10.94 12.00 -10.05
CA ILE A 86 -11.92 12.96 -9.51
C ILE A 86 -11.30 14.04 -8.64
N TRP A 87 -10.11 13.76 -8.08
CA TRP A 87 -9.36 14.70 -7.26
C TRP A 87 -7.86 14.44 -7.38
N SER A 88 -7.10 15.53 -7.56
CA SER A 88 -5.64 15.53 -7.48
C SER A 88 -5.17 16.85 -6.91
N GLU A 89 -4.44 16.79 -5.78
CA GLU A 89 -4.01 17.95 -5.02
C GLU A 89 -2.72 17.64 -4.25
N ALA A 90 -1.92 18.67 -4.02
CA ALA A 90 -0.75 18.57 -3.14
C ALA A 90 -0.77 19.69 -2.11
N PHE A 91 -0.20 19.42 -0.96
CA PHE A 91 -0.17 20.28 0.22
C PHE A 91 1.26 20.44 0.71
N GLY A 92 1.56 21.60 1.35
CA GLY A 92 2.83 21.88 1.99
C GLY A 92 3.92 22.24 0.98
N PHE A 93 5.16 21.88 1.30
CA PHE A 93 6.35 22.36 0.62
C PHE A 93 7.14 21.22 -0.01
N SER A 94 7.38 21.32 -1.31
CA SER A 94 8.32 20.44 -2.04
C SER A 94 9.75 20.64 -1.55
N ASN A 95 10.07 21.84 -1.07
CA ASN A 95 11.32 22.19 -0.41
C ASN A 95 11.00 23.16 0.74
N VAL A 96 11.33 22.74 1.96
CA VAL A 96 11.03 23.51 3.19
C VAL A 96 11.93 24.73 3.31
N GLU A 97 13.18 24.64 2.88
CA GLU A 97 14.19 25.69 3.07
C GLU A 97 13.86 26.95 2.24
N ASP A 98 13.46 26.76 0.99
CA ASP A 98 13.09 27.87 0.10
C ASP A 98 11.57 28.12 0.03
N LYS A 99 10.79 27.30 0.75
CA LYS A 99 9.32 27.34 0.80
C LYS A 99 8.65 27.15 -0.57
N SER A 100 9.28 26.40 -1.45
CA SER A 100 8.66 26.01 -2.73
C SER A 100 7.43 25.13 -2.49
N PRO A 101 6.24 25.50 -3.00
CA PRO A 101 5.05 24.71 -2.73
C PRO A 101 5.09 23.36 -3.47
N ALA A 102 4.50 22.33 -2.86
CA ALA A 102 4.23 21.08 -3.55
C ALA A 102 3.02 21.23 -4.48
N CYS A 103 3.08 20.60 -5.65
CA CYS A 103 1.98 20.55 -6.63
C CYS A 103 1.74 19.11 -7.08
N PRO A 104 0.58 18.78 -7.69
CA PRO A 104 0.28 17.43 -8.17
C PRO A 104 1.32 16.84 -9.12
N LYS A 105 2.04 17.70 -9.85
CA LYS A 105 3.17 17.32 -10.72
C LYS A 105 4.46 17.05 -9.95
N SER A 106 4.53 17.38 -8.67
CA SER A 106 5.72 17.10 -7.86
C SER A 106 5.95 15.59 -7.76
N ILE A 107 7.23 15.21 -7.95
CA ILE A 107 7.67 13.82 -8.08
C ILE A 107 8.24 13.36 -6.75
N PHE A 108 7.73 12.25 -6.23
CA PHE A 108 8.06 11.69 -4.92
C PHE A 108 8.74 10.33 -5.06
N ARG A 109 9.57 9.96 -4.08
CA ARG A 109 9.95 8.56 -3.87
C ARG A 109 8.72 7.75 -3.50
N ILE A 110 8.53 6.61 -4.16
CA ILE A 110 7.38 5.75 -3.90
C ILE A 110 7.73 4.49 -3.09
N GLY A 111 8.99 4.29 -2.77
CA GLY A 111 9.46 3.15 -1.99
C GLY A 111 8.88 1.83 -2.51
N SER A 112 8.45 0.97 -1.61
CA SER A 112 7.95 -0.38 -1.97
C SER A 112 6.68 -0.41 -2.83
N VAL A 113 6.00 0.71 -3.10
CA VAL A 113 4.97 0.78 -4.15
C VAL A 113 5.58 0.45 -5.52
N SER A 114 6.89 0.62 -5.72
CA SER A 114 7.62 0.13 -6.91
C SER A 114 7.39 -1.35 -7.22
N LYS A 115 7.10 -2.17 -6.20
CA LYS A 115 6.80 -3.60 -6.39
C LYS A 115 5.50 -3.84 -7.15
N THR A 116 4.52 -2.95 -7.00
CA THR A 116 3.27 -3.06 -7.76
C THR A 116 3.52 -2.78 -9.25
N LEU A 117 4.39 -1.82 -9.56
CA LEU A 117 4.81 -1.52 -10.94
C LEU A 117 5.53 -2.73 -11.55
N THR A 118 6.51 -3.26 -10.82
CA THR A 118 7.28 -4.45 -11.24
C THR A 118 6.37 -5.65 -11.48
N ALA A 119 5.39 -5.87 -10.60
CA ALA A 119 4.43 -6.96 -10.69
C ALA A 119 3.55 -6.85 -11.94
N VAL A 120 3.04 -5.67 -12.25
CA VAL A 120 2.23 -5.45 -13.46
C VAL A 120 3.06 -5.69 -14.72
N ALA A 121 4.30 -5.19 -14.77
CA ALA A 121 5.22 -5.45 -15.88
C ALA A 121 5.56 -6.94 -16.02
N LEU A 122 5.80 -7.66 -14.90
CA LEU A 122 6.04 -9.09 -14.87
C LEU A 122 4.87 -9.87 -15.49
N ILE A 123 3.64 -9.56 -15.07
CA ILE A 123 2.43 -10.21 -15.61
C ILE A 123 2.28 -9.91 -17.10
N LYS A 124 2.57 -8.68 -17.53
CA LYS A 124 2.55 -8.32 -18.94
C LYS A 124 3.54 -9.15 -19.78
N LEU A 125 4.73 -9.38 -19.26
CA LEU A 125 5.73 -10.24 -19.91
C LEU A 125 5.26 -11.70 -19.98
N ALA A 126 4.54 -12.17 -18.95
CA ALA A 126 3.97 -13.51 -18.95
C ALA A 126 2.84 -13.66 -20.00
N GLU A 127 1.94 -12.68 -20.13
CA GLU A 127 0.92 -12.65 -21.18
C GLU A 127 1.54 -12.68 -22.59
N GLU A 128 2.65 -11.98 -22.78
CA GLU A 128 3.42 -11.95 -24.02
C GLU A 128 4.28 -13.22 -24.24
N LYS A 129 4.23 -14.18 -23.31
CA LYS A 129 5.05 -15.41 -23.34
C LYS A 129 6.56 -15.15 -23.43
N LYS A 130 7.01 -14.02 -22.86
CA LYS A 130 8.42 -13.67 -22.75
C LYS A 130 9.09 -14.30 -21.53
N LEU A 131 8.27 -14.66 -20.53
CA LEU A 131 8.70 -15.26 -19.28
C LEU A 131 7.57 -16.15 -18.75
N ASP A 132 7.90 -17.39 -18.31
CA ASP A 132 6.96 -18.24 -17.58
C ASP A 132 7.09 -18.00 -16.08
N LEU A 133 5.97 -17.72 -15.43
CA LEU A 133 5.93 -17.43 -13.99
C LEU A 133 6.26 -18.63 -13.11
N PHE A 134 6.13 -19.85 -13.65
CA PHE A 134 6.20 -21.12 -12.92
C PHE A 134 7.44 -21.95 -13.26
N GLU A 135 8.23 -21.54 -14.26
CA GLU A 135 9.48 -22.22 -14.61
C GLU A 135 10.65 -21.80 -13.71
N ASP A 136 11.64 -22.68 -13.60
CA ASP A 136 12.87 -22.42 -12.84
C ASP A 136 13.66 -21.29 -13.48
N ILE A 137 14.01 -20.26 -12.67
CA ILE A 137 14.77 -19.10 -13.15
C ILE A 137 16.16 -19.46 -13.70
N ARG A 138 16.74 -20.61 -13.34
CA ARG A 138 18.05 -21.07 -13.84
C ARG A 138 18.05 -21.32 -15.35
N GLY A 139 16.89 -21.67 -15.93
CA GLY A 139 16.73 -21.75 -17.38
C GLY A 139 16.90 -20.40 -18.09
N ILE A 140 16.61 -19.30 -17.38
CA ILE A 140 16.70 -17.92 -17.90
C ILE A 140 17.99 -17.24 -17.44
N LEU A 141 18.38 -17.41 -16.18
CA LEU A 141 19.52 -16.75 -15.53
C LEU A 141 20.51 -17.82 -14.99
N PRO A 142 21.25 -18.51 -15.87
CA PRO A 142 22.14 -19.62 -15.48
C PRO A 142 23.32 -19.17 -14.61
N GLU A 143 23.67 -17.90 -14.59
CA GLU A 143 24.70 -17.30 -13.74
C GLU A 143 24.27 -17.14 -12.28
N TYR A 144 22.98 -17.30 -11.95
CA TYR A 144 22.54 -17.38 -10.55
C TYR A 144 22.89 -18.74 -9.95
N PRO A 145 23.58 -18.79 -8.80
CA PRO A 145 24.07 -20.05 -8.24
C PRO A 145 22.95 -21.05 -7.92
N ASP A 146 23.21 -22.33 -8.18
CA ASP A 146 22.31 -23.39 -7.75
C ASP A 146 22.18 -23.40 -6.22
N LYS A 147 20.94 -23.29 -5.73
CA LYS A 147 20.59 -23.32 -4.31
C LYS A 147 20.07 -24.68 -3.84
N GLY A 148 20.13 -25.69 -4.69
CA GLY A 148 19.59 -27.02 -4.41
C GLY A 148 18.07 -27.13 -4.56
N PHE A 149 17.39 -26.05 -4.95
CA PHE A 149 15.95 -25.96 -5.12
C PHE A 149 15.59 -25.18 -6.39
N SER A 150 14.45 -25.50 -6.97
CA SER A 150 13.87 -24.69 -8.04
C SER A 150 13.28 -23.40 -7.47
N ILE A 151 13.64 -22.27 -8.07
CA ILE A 151 13.10 -20.95 -7.75
C ILE A 151 12.34 -20.44 -8.97
N THR A 152 11.13 -19.94 -8.79
CA THR A 152 10.29 -19.45 -9.89
C THR A 152 10.00 -17.94 -9.76
N PRO A 153 9.72 -17.23 -10.89
CA PRO A 153 9.37 -15.82 -10.85
C PRO A 153 8.18 -15.50 -9.93
N ILE A 154 7.17 -16.36 -9.91
CA ILE A 154 6.02 -16.17 -9.03
C ILE A 154 6.39 -16.29 -7.55
N GLN A 155 7.31 -17.18 -7.18
CA GLN A 155 7.78 -17.28 -5.80
C GLN A 155 8.57 -16.03 -5.37
N LEU A 156 9.35 -15.44 -6.28
CA LEU A 156 10.03 -14.17 -6.04
C LEU A 156 9.02 -13.03 -5.85
N ALA A 157 8.06 -12.88 -6.77
CA ALA A 157 7.06 -11.83 -6.74
C ALA A 157 6.08 -11.93 -5.55
N THR A 158 5.95 -13.12 -4.96
CA THR A 158 5.08 -13.39 -3.80
C THR A 158 5.84 -13.57 -2.50
N HIS A 159 7.15 -13.25 -2.46
CA HIS A 159 8.03 -13.36 -1.28
C HIS A 159 8.12 -14.78 -0.69
N ARG A 160 8.04 -15.81 -1.55
CA ARG A 160 8.08 -17.23 -1.18
C ARG A 160 9.28 -17.98 -1.73
N ALA A 161 10.27 -17.26 -2.26
CA ALA A 161 11.48 -17.87 -2.85
C ALA A 161 12.58 -18.24 -1.84
N GLY A 162 12.44 -17.83 -0.56
CA GLY A 162 13.47 -18.05 0.44
C GLY A 162 14.72 -17.16 0.29
N VAL A 163 14.69 -16.17 -0.62
CA VAL A 163 15.74 -15.15 -0.72
C VAL A 163 15.63 -14.22 0.49
N ARG A 164 16.74 -14.06 1.23
CA ARG A 164 16.75 -13.27 2.46
C ARG A 164 16.38 -11.80 2.25
N PRO A 165 15.84 -11.12 3.25
CA PRO A 165 15.75 -9.66 3.29
C PRO A 165 17.12 -9.01 3.47
N TYR A 166 17.17 -7.67 3.58
CA TYR A 166 18.37 -6.97 4.06
C TYR A 166 18.70 -7.41 5.49
N ASN A 167 19.99 -7.53 5.81
CA ASN A 167 20.42 -7.85 7.17
C ASN A 167 20.31 -6.65 8.10
N ASP A 168 20.50 -5.46 7.53
CA ASP A 168 20.47 -4.18 8.24
C ASP A 168 20.16 -3.01 7.28
N ASP A 169 20.02 -1.82 7.85
CA ASP A 169 19.74 -0.60 7.10
C ASP A 169 20.91 -0.21 6.17
N MET A 170 22.14 -0.59 6.47
CA MET A 170 23.31 -0.28 5.64
C MET A 170 23.22 -0.97 4.27
N GLU A 171 22.63 -2.15 4.21
CA GLU A 171 22.36 -2.80 2.92
C GLU A 171 21.32 -2.04 2.10
N ALA A 172 20.38 -1.33 2.76
CA ALA A 172 19.37 -0.51 2.09
C ALA A 172 19.92 0.87 1.65
N PHE A 173 20.92 1.41 2.37
CA PHE A 173 21.48 2.76 2.20
C PHE A 173 22.81 2.78 1.41
N THR A 174 22.93 1.96 0.38
CA THR A 174 24.14 1.96 -0.46
C THR A 174 24.28 3.23 -1.29
N THR A 175 25.52 3.71 -1.43
CA THR A 175 25.90 4.79 -2.37
C THR A 175 26.55 4.23 -3.63
N MET A 176 26.71 2.90 -3.75
CA MET A 176 27.30 2.25 -4.93
C MET A 176 26.28 2.23 -6.06
N HIS A 177 26.73 2.63 -7.25
CA HIS A 177 25.93 2.56 -8.46
C HIS A 177 26.06 1.19 -9.14
N PHE A 178 24.95 0.68 -9.65
CA PHE A 178 24.87 -0.58 -10.42
C PHE A 178 24.21 -0.30 -11.77
N ASN A 179 24.82 -0.80 -12.84
CA ASN A 179 24.35 -0.54 -14.21
C ASN A 179 23.21 -1.49 -14.64
N SER A 180 22.98 -2.55 -13.90
CA SER A 180 21.94 -3.54 -14.17
C SER A 180 21.47 -4.24 -12.88
N SER A 181 20.29 -4.84 -12.93
CA SER A 181 19.82 -5.71 -11.87
C SER A 181 20.71 -6.95 -11.71
N ILE A 182 21.27 -7.45 -12.81
CA ILE A 182 22.17 -8.61 -12.80
C ILE A 182 23.44 -8.28 -11.99
N GLU A 183 24.04 -7.12 -12.19
CA GLU A 183 25.21 -6.65 -11.42
C GLU A 183 24.88 -6.56 -9.92
N SER A 184 23.68 -6.12 -9.58
CA SER A 184 23.23 -5.98 -8.19
C SER A 184 23.12 -7.31 -7.44
N LEU A 185 23.06 -8.45 -8.14
CA LEU A 185 23.02 -9.79 -7.55
C LEU A 185 24.26 -10.10 -6.73
N ASP A 186 25.42 -9.50 -7.04
CA ASP A 186 26.69 -9.73 -6.34
C ASP A 186 26.58 -9.45 -4.83
N ARG A 187 25.60 -8.67 -4.42
CA ARG A 187 25.37 -8.34 -3.01
C ARG A 187 24.79 -9.49 -2.18
N PHE A 188 24.15 -10.49 -2.82
CA PHE A 188 23.45 -11.56 -2.08
C PHE A 188 23.39 -12.91 -2.81
N LYS A 189 23.79 -13.00 -4.08
CA LYS A 189 23.61 -14.22 -4.88
C LYS A 189 24.26 -15.47 -4.26
N ASN A 190 25.32 -15.31 -3.43
CA ASN A 190 26.01 -16.41 -2.80
C ASN A 190 25.40 -16.81 -1.45
N ASP A 191 24.49 -16.02 -0.89
CA ASP A 191 23.87 -16.31 0.40
C ASP A 191 22.93 -17.52 0.29
N PRO A 192 22.80 -18.32 1.36
CA PRO A 192 21.87 -19.45 1.37
C PRO A 192 20.41 -18.94 1.33
N LEU A 193 19.51 -19.79 0.87
CA LEU A 193 18.09 -19.57 1.08
C LEU A 193 17.77 -19.74 2.57
N ILE A 194 16.87 -18.91 3.09
CA ILE A 194 16.44 -18.96 4.50
C ILE A 194 15.34 -20.01 4.75
N PHE A 195 14.70 -20.51 3.68
CA PHE A 195 13.77 -21.64 3.66
C PHE A 195 13.64 -22.21 2.24
N GLU A 196 13.11 -23.39 2.11
CA GLU A 196 12.79 -24.04 0.83
C GLU A 196 11.71 -23.22 0.06
N PRO A 197 11.96 -22.87 -1.23
CA PRO A 197 11.02 -22.10 -2.03
C PRO A 197 9.61 -22.71 -2.03
N GLY A 198 8.62 -21.84 -1.79
CA GLY A 198 7.22 -22.25 -1.74
C GLY A 198 6.72 -22.70 -0.36
N THR A 199 7.58 -22.93 0.63
CA THR A 199 7.16 -23.47 1.93
C THR A 199 6.81 -22.40 2.96
N ASN A 200 7.40 -21.20 2.86
CA ASN A 200 7.17 -20.11 3.80
C ASN A 200 7.07 -18.75 3.08
N PHE A 201 6.88 -17.69 3.84
CA PHE A 201 6.81 -16.30 3.38
C PHE A 201 7.80 -15.46 4.18
N GLU A 202 8.64 -14.70 3.47
CA GLU A 202 9.52 -13.68 4.07
C GLU A 202 9.66 -12.52 3.08
N TYR A 203 9.20 -11.32 3.51
CA TYR A 203 9.26 -10.12 2.69
C TYR A 203 10.71 -9.76 2.34
N SER A 204 11.07 -9.78 1.06
CA SER A 204 12.44 -9.61 0.60
C SER A 204 12.55 -8.60 -0.53
N ASN A 205 13.33 -7.54 -0.31
CA ASN A 205 13.72 -6.62 -1.38
C ASN A 205 14.67 -7.30 -2.37
N TYR A 206 15.59 -8.14 -1.89
CA TYR A 206 16.48 -8.91 -2.75
C TYR A 206 15.75 -9.90 -3.64
N GLY A 207 14.60 -10.44 -3.19
CA GLY A 207 13.72 -11.24 -4.05
C GLY A 207 13.26 -10.47 -5.29
N TYR A 208 12.93 -9.19 -5.15
CA TYR A 208 12.55 -8.32 -6.28
C TYR A 208 13.75 -7.88 -7.13
N VAL A 209 14.93 -7.72 -6.54
CA VAL A 209 16.17 -7.50 -7.32
C VAL A 209 16.48 -8.72 -8.19
N LEU A 210 16.38 -9.94 -7.64
CA LEU A 210 16.54 -11.16 -8.42
C LEU A 210 15.46 -11.28 -9.52
N LEU A 211 14.22 -10.94 -9.22
CA LEU A 211 13.13 -10.93 -10.19
C LEU A 211 13.42 -9.98 -11.35
N SER A 212 13.91 -8.76 -11.09
CA SER A 212 14.28 -7.82 -12.17
C SER A 212 15.45 -8.33 -13.01
N ALA A 213 16.43 -9.01 -12.41
CA ALA A 213 17.52 -9.64 -13.17
C ALA A 213 17.01 -10.76 -14.10
N VAL A 214 16.04 -11.57 -13.63
CA VAL A 214 15.36 -12.57 -14.46
C VAL A 214 14.60 -11.89 -15.63
N MET A 215 13.90 -10.79 -15.36
CA MET A 215 13.20 -10.02 -16.40
C MET A 215 14.18 -9.44 -17.43
N GLU A 216 15.30 -8.86 -17.00
CA GLU A 216 16.36 -8.34 -17.89
C GLU A 216 16.87 -9.44 -18.83
N LYS A 217 17.15 -10.61 -18.26
CA LYS A 217 17.70 -11.73 -19.02
C LYS A 217 16.68 -12.29 -20.02
N ALA A 218 15.43 -12.48 -19.59
CA ALA A 218 14.35 -12.95 -20.45
C ALA A 218 14.06 -12.02 -21.62
N CYS A 219 14.13 -10.72 -21.41
CA CYS A 219 13.87 -9.71 -22.43
C CYS A 219 15.11 -9.24 -23.20
N GLN A 220 16.32 -9.58 -22.76
CA GLN A 220 17.60 -9.08 -23.28
C GLN A 220 17.64 -7.54 -23.33
N LYS A 221 17.10 -6.89 -22.29
CA LYS A 221 17.01 -5.43 -22.12
C LYS A 221 17.27 -5.08 -20.66
N ASN A 222 17.76 -3.86 -20.39
CA ASN A 222 17.83 -3.41 -19.00
C ASN A 222 16.41 -3.22 -18.39
N PHE A 223 16.32 -3.29 -17.07
CA PHE A 223 15.05 -3.27 -16.35
C PHE A 223 14.25 -1.97 -16.60
N VAL A 224 14.93 -0.82 -16.69
CA VAL A 224 14.27 0.46 -16.94
C VAL A 224 13.58 0.46 -18.31
N SER A 225 14.28 0.00 -19.36
CA SER A 225 13.69 -0.09 -20.72
C SER A 225 12.49 -1.06 -20.76
N ILE A 226 12.52 -2.14 -19.97
CA ILE A 226 11.37 -3.04 -19.84
C ILE A 226 10.19 -2.28 -19.22
N MET A 227 10.42 -1.55 -18.12
CA MET A 227 9.38 -0.79 -17.42
C MET A 227 8.80 0.31 -18.31
N GLU A 228 9.63 1.03 -19.03
CA GLU A 228 9.21 2.05 -20.01
C GLU A 228 8.33 1.46 -21.12
N GLU A 229 8.77 0.36 -21.73
CA GLU A 229 8.08 -0.27 -22.86
C GLU A 229 6.77 -0.94 -22.41
N LYS A 230 6.79 -1.64 -21.28
CA LYS A 230 5.66 -2.50 -20.85
C LYS A 230 4.67 -1.79 -19.97
N LEU A 231 5.07 -0.68 -19.34
CA LEU A 231 4.22 -0.05 -18.33
C LEU A 231 4.14 1.48 -18.49
N PHE A 232 5.25 2.21 -18.42
CA PHE A 232 5.20 3.66 -18.31
C PHE A 232 4.65 4.33 -19.56
N THR A 233 5.16 3.96 -20.74
CA THR A 233 4.68 4.51 -22.01
C THR A 233 3.23 4.11 -22.33
N PRO A 234 2.83 2.82 -22.26
CA PRO A 234 1.44 2.44 -22.53
C PRO A 234 0.42 3.09 -21.60
N LEU A 235 0.77 3.27 -20.32
CA LEU A 235 -0.12 3.89 -19.32
C LEU A 235 0.05 5.40 -19.20
N MET A 236 0.87 6.01 -20.07
CA MET A 236 1.17 7.46 -20.04
C MET A 236 1.66 7.96 -18.66
N MET A 237 2.44 7.13 -17.95
CA MET A 237 3.05 7.47 -16.66
C MET A 237 4.32 8.31 -16.87
N LYS A 238 4.13 9.53 -17.34
CA LYS A 238 5.21 10.39 -17.85
C LYS A 238 6.16 10.93 -16.78
N SER A 239 5.72 10.93 -15.53
CA SER A 239 6.47 11.41 -14.37
C SER A 239 7.01 10.25 -13.52
N THR A 240 6.84 9.01 -13.98
CA THR A 240 7.39 7.83 -13.32
C THR A 240 8.73 7.47 -13.92
N THR A 241 9.78 7.46 -13.09
CA THR A 241 11.17 7.31 -13.55
C THR A 241 12.00 6.59 -12.49
N PRO A 242 13.09 5.88 -12.86
CA PRO A 242 14.06 5.42 -11.87
C PRO A 242 14.70 6.60 -11.15
N GLU A 243 15.01 6.43 -9.88
CA GLU A 243 15.79 7.42 -9.16
C GLU A 243 17.29 7.22 -9.41
N PHE A 244 17.79 7.96 -10.36
CA PHE A 244 19.22 8.14 -10.59
C PHE A 244 19.63 9.53 -10.12
N ASN A 245 20.93 9.73 -9.88
CA ASN A 245 21.48 11.07 -9.58
C ASN A 245 21.49 11.93 -10.85
N ASP A 246 20.28 12.26 -11.34
CA ASP A 246 20.07 13.03 -12.56
C ASP A 246 19.53 14.41 -12.22
N SER A 247 20.39 15.42 -12.31
CA SER A 247 20.03 16.81 -12.08
C SER A 247 19.10 17.40 -13.15
N SER A 248 18.80 16.68 -14.22
CA SER A 248 17.85 17.09 -15.26
C SER A 248 16.40 16.90 -14.86
N LEU A 249 16.12 16.08 -13.83
CA LEU A 249 14.77 15.89 -13.32
C LEU A 249 14.28 17.16 -12.63
N ILE A 250 13.25 17.74 -13.18
CA ILE A 250 12.54 18.90 -12.61
C ILE A 250 11.33 18.39 -11.82
N ASP A 251 10.84 19.20 -10.88
CA ASP A 251 9.68 18.93 -10.03
C ASP A 251 9.89 17.79 -8.99
N VAL A 252 11.11 17.28 -8.81
CA VAL A 252 11.41 16.33 -7.72
C VAL A 252 11.42 17.07 -6.39
N VAL A 253 10.69 16.56 -5.41
CA VAL A 253 10.66 17.15 -4.06
C VAL A 253 11.98 16.92 -3.33
N THR A 254 12.32 17.78 -2.39
CA THR A 254 13.38 17.51 -1.42
C THR A 254 12.90 16.44 -0.45
N PHE A 255 13.74 15.44 -0.21
CA PHE A 255 13.45 14.31 0.67
C PHE A 255 13.92 14.59 2.08
N TYR A 256 13.13 14.22 3.08
CA TYR A 256 13.38 14.48 4.50
C TYR A 256 13.22 13.22 5.34
N ASP A 257 13.96 13.15 6.43
CA ASP A 257 13.85 12.13 7.47
C ASP A 257 13.82 12.79 8.85
N ASN A 258 13.07 12.22 9.79
CA ASN A 258 13.06 12.63 11.21
C ASN A 258 13.71 11.58 12.11
N GLU A 259 13.89 10.34 11.61
CA GLU A 259 14.58 9.25 12.29
C GLU A 259 15.54 8.63 11.28
N THR A 260 16.82 8.94 11.37
CA THR A 260 17.86 8.25 10.59
C THR A 260 18.83 7.55 11.53
N PRO A 261 19.62 6.57 11.07
CA PRO A 261 20.73 6.04 11.85
C PRO A 261 21.74 7.11 12.31
N TYR A 262 21.66 8.30 11.70
CA TYR A 262 22.58 9.41 11.90
C TYR A 262 21.99 10.61 12.66
N SER A 263 20.67 10.66 12.88
CA SER A 263 19.99 11.73 13.59
C SER A 263 18.78 11.18 14.35
N GLN A 264 18.80 11.33 15.68
CA GLN A 264 17.74 10.87 16.60
C GLN A 264 17.19 12.05 17.44
N ASP A 265 17.32 13.27 16.94
CA ASP A 265 16.90 14.49 17.65
C ASP A 265 15.40 14.81 17.47
N GLY A 266 14.69 14.01 16.66
CA GLY A 266 13.27 14.22 16.36
C GLY A 266 12.99 15.41 15.44
N LEU A 267 14.04 16.05 14.89
CA LEU A 267 13.90 17.13 13.91
C LEU A 267 13.88 16.56 12.49
N ILE A 268 13.29 17.34 11.57
CA ILE A 268 13.27 17.00 10.15
C ILE A 268 14.58 17.45 9.52
N HIS A 269 15.29 16.51 8.88
CA HIS A 269 16.55 16.74 8.19
C HIS A 269 16.43 16.30 6.73
N LYS A 270 17.23 16.89 5.83
CA LYS A 270 17.35 16.35 4.46
C LYS A 270 17.86 14.92 4.49
N SER A 271 17.18 14.06 3.74
CA SER A 271 17.60 12.67 3.57
C SER A 271 19.01 12.59 2.99
N PRO A 272 19.86 11.67 3.46
CA PRO A 272 21.15 11.45 2.86
C PRO A 272 21.01 10.94 1.41
N PHE A 273 22.06 11.12 0.62
CA PHE A 273 22.12 10.54 -0.70
C PHE A 273 22.18 9.01 -0.61
N ILE A 274 21.31 8.36 -1.38
CA ILE A 274 21.25 6.90 -1.55
C ILE A 274 21.18 6.62 -3.04
N ASP A 275 22.01 5.69 -3.54
CA ASP A 275 21.88 5.21 -4.90
C ASP A 275 20.83 4.07 -4.94
N HIS A 276 19.76 4.31 -5.68
CA HIS A 276 18.64 3.37 -5.78
C HIS A 276 18.78 2.36 -6.93
N SER A 277 19.86 2.43 -7.75
CA SER A 277 20.08 1.56 -8.92
C SER A 277 20.02 0.07 -8.61
N SER A 278 20.51 -0.33 -7.42
CA SER A 278 20.48 -1.74 -6.99
C SER A 278 19.11 -2.28 -6.58
N LYS A 279 18.10 -1.43 -6.48
CA LYS A 279 16.78 -1.80 -5.90
C LYS A 279 15.59 -1.20 -6.63
N LEU A 280 15.73 -0.85 -7.91
CA LEU A 280 14.67 -0.23 -8.72
C LEU A 280 13.35 -1.02 -8.61
N ALA A 281 13.41 -2.33 -8.86
CA ALA A 281 12.24 -3.20 -8.83
C ALA A 281 11.54 -3.28 -7.47
N SER A 282 12.28 -3.08 -6.37
CA SER A 282 11.76 -3.23 -5.02
C SER A 282 11.38 -1.91 -4.35
N GLY A 283 11.95 -0.77 -4.82
CA GLY A 283 11.74 0.48 -4.08
C GLY A 283 12.45 1.71 -4.66
N GLY A 284 12.97 1.68 -5.88
CA GLY A 284 13.83 2.74 -6.43
C GLY A 284 13.17 3.61 -7.51
N PHE A 285 11.85 3.62 -7.64
CA PHE A 285 11.16 4.52 -8.55
C PHE A 285 10.71 5.80 -7.86
N LEU A 286 10.68 6.86 -8.66
CA LEU A 286 10.02 8.13 -8.41
C LEU A 286 8.70 8.16 -9.20
N SER A 287 7.66 8.83 -8.66
CA SER A 287 6.39 8.98 -9.36
C SER A 287 5.57 10.15 -8.82
N THR A 288 4.46 10.44 -9.49
CA THR A 288 3.39 11.32 -9.01
C THR A 288 2.19 10.48 -8.54
N ALA A 289 1.33 11.08 -7.73
CA ALA A 289 0.08 10.41 -7.32
C ALA A 289 -0.82 10.11 -8.53
N GLU A 290 -0.85 10.98 -9.53
CA GLU A 290 -1.65 10.78 -10.76
C GLU A 290 -1.15 9.61 -11.61
N ASP A 291 0.19 9.42 -11.75
CA ASP A 291 0.73 8.29 -12.50
C ASP A 291 0.41 6.95 -11.81
N LEU A 292 0.45 6.92 -10.48
CA LEU A 292 0.06 5.71 -9.74
C LEU A 292 -1.44 5.42 -9.82
N ILE A 293 -2.29 6.44 -9.95
CA ILE A 293 -3.73 6.24 -10.27
C ILE A 293 -3.88 5.62 -11.66
N ARG A 294 -3.10 6.07 -12.67
CA ARG A 294 -3.14 5.44 -14.01
C ARG A 294 -2.80 3.95 -13.95
N LEU A 295 -1.82 3.58 -13.12
CA LEU A 295 -1.50 2.16 -12.88
C LEU A 295 -2.69 1.42 -12.27
N ALA A 296 -3.32 1.98 -11.24
CA ALA A 296 -4.44 1.33 -10.55
C ALA A 296 -5.67 1.20 -11.46
N ASP A 297 -6.06 2.27 -12.15
CA ASP A 297 -7.19 2.29 -13.11
C ASP A 297 -6.97 1.29 -14.26
N ALA A 298 -5.71 1.07 -14.70
CA ALA A 298 -5.40 0.14 -15.78
C ALA A 298 -5.73 -1.32 -15.44
N LEU A 299 -5.79 -1.67 -14.15
CA LEU A 299 -6.14 -3.01 -13.69
C LEU A 299 -7.66 -3.29 -13.74
N ASP A 300 -8.48 -2.27 -13.94
CA ASP A 300 -9.94 -2.39 -14.16
C ASP A 300 -10.31 -2.42 -15.65
N GLY A 301 -9.34 -2.13 -16.54
CA GLY A 301 -9.52 -2.08 -17.98
C GLY A 301 -8.92 -3.29 -18.72
N ASP A 302 -8.66 -3.08 -19.99
CA ASP A 302 -8.14 -4.13 -20.90
C ASP A 302 -6.61 -4.19 -20.94
N PHE A 303 -5.90 -3.54 -20.01
CA PHE A 303 -4.44 -3.52 -20.01
C PHE A 303 -3.85 -4.90 -19.70
N LEU A 304 -4.46 -5.63 -18.77
CA LEU A 304 -4.20 -7.04 -18.49
C LEU A 304 -5.49 -7.86 -18.70
N SER A 305 -5.37 -9.12 -19.06
CA SER A 305 -6.51 -10.02 -19.08
C SER A 305 -7.09 -10.23 -17.67
N GLN A 306 -8.39 -10.52 -17.58
CA GLN A 306 -9.03 -10.80 -16.28
C GLN A 306 -8.37 -12.00 -15.57
N GLU A 307 -7.94 -13.02 -16.32
CA GLU A 307 -7.22 -14.18 -15.76
C GLU A 307 -5.90 -13.72 -15.09
N SER A 308 -5.18 -12.80 -15.72
CA SER A 308 -3.94 -12.22 -15.17
C SER A 308 -4.19 -11.38 -13.92
N VAL A 309 -5.25 -10.59 -13.91
CA VAL A 309 -5.66 -9.80 -12.74
C VAL A 309 -6.07 -10.73 -11.59
N ASP A 310 -6.84 -11.78 -11.85
CA ASP A 310 -7.23 -12.79 -10.87
C ASP A 310 -6.01 -13.54 -10.31
N LEU A 311 -5.04 -13.87 -11.18
CA LEU A 311 -3.77 -14.46 -10.75
C LEU A 311 -2.97 -13.52 -9.85
N MET A 312 -2.89 -12.23 -10.20
CA MET A 312 -2.18 -11.21 -9.43
C MET A 312 -2.74 -11.07 -8.02
N PHE A 313 -4.06 -11.05 -7.88
CA PHE A 313 -4.77 -10.87 -6.61
C PHE A 313 -5.19 -12.17 -5.93
N LYS A 314 -4.64 -13.30 -6.37
CA LYS A 314 -4.72 -14.56 -5.63
C LYS A 314 -3.82 -14.49 -4.40
N SER A 315 -4.30 -15.01 -3.25
CA SER A 315 -3.46 -15.09 -2.05
C SER A 315 -2.47 -16.25 -2.17
N TYR A 316 -1.19 -15.92 -2.08
CA TYR A 316 -0.07 -16.90 -2.06
C TYR A 316 0.50 -17.09 -0.65
N SER A 317 0.30 -16.12 0.23
CA SER A 317 0.67 -16.20 1.64
C SER A 317 -0.47 -15.64 2.47
N SER A 318 -0.85 -16.34 3.52
CA SER A 318 -1.86 -15.87 4.45
C SER A 318 -1.26 -15.78 5.84
N GLN A 319 -1.13 -14.58 6.35
CA GLN A 319 -1.20 -14.31 7.77
C GLN A 319 -2.68 -14.12 8.11
N LEU A 320 -3.06 -14.15 9.37
CA LEU A 320 -4.47 -14.18 9.79
C LEU A 320 -5.36 -13.08 9.15
N ILE A 321 -4.79 -11.91 8.87
CA ILE A 321 -5.51 -10.71 8.41
C ILE A 321 -4.94 -10.17 7.11
N LEU A 322 -3.63 -10.31 6.88
CA LEU A 322 -2.91 -9.75 5.76
C LEU A 322 -2.48 -10.85 4.79
N HIS A 323 -2.92 -10.75 3.55
CA HIS A 323 -2.56 -11.65 2.47
C HIS A 323 -1.61 -10.94 1.50
N TYR A 324 -0.83 -11.72 0.74
CA TYR A 324 0.05 -11.18 -0.30
C TYR A 324 -0.17 -11.90 -1.62
N GLY A 325 -0.37 -11.11 -2.68
CA GLY A 325 -0.48 -11.56 -4.07
C GLY A 325 0.84 -11.32 -4.82
N ILE A 326 0.75 -11.12 -6.14
CA ILE A 326 1.91 -10.76 -6.95
C ILE A 326 2.12 -9.25 -6.86
N GLY A 327 3.01 -8.83 -5.95
CA GLY A 327 3.35 -7.42 -5.73
C GLY A 327 2.32 -6.57 -4.96
N TRP A 328 1.26 -7.17 -4.47
CA TRP A 328 0.19 -6.47 -3.78
C TRP A 328 -0.15 -7.13 -2.44
N MET A 329 -0.33 -6.32 -1.43
CA MET A 329 -0.95 -6.71 -0.17
C MET A 329 -2.47 -6.73 -0.32
N MET A 330 -3.14 -7.56 0.43
CA MET A 330 -4.59 -7.70 0.40
C MET A 330 -5.14 -7.84 1.81
N ALA A 331 -6.16 -7.07 2.13
CA ALA A 331 -6.85 -7.16 3.41
C ALA A 331 -8.33 -6.77 3.29
N ARG A 332 -9.04 -6.94 4.39
CA ARG A 332 -10.32 -6.28 4.62
C ARG A 332 -10.13 -5.23 5.70
N ASP A 333 -10.66 -4.06 5.48
CA ASP A 333 -10.67 -3.02 6.48
C ASP A 333 -11.75 -3.31 7.56
N PRO A 334 -11.86 -2.51 8.63
CA PRO A 334 -12.87 -2.72 9.67
C PRO A 334 -14.32 -2.67 9.19
N TYR A 335 -14.58 -2.06 8.03
CA TYR A 335 -15.89 -2.08 7.36
C TYR A 335 -16.08 -3.31 6.47
N LEU A 336 -15.17 -4.30 6.52
CA LEU A 336 -15.13 -5.51 5.72
C LEU A 336 -14.96 -5.25 4.21
N ARG A 337 -14.55 -4.04 3.81
CA ARG A 337 -14.27 -3.69 2.42
C ARG A 337 -12.96 -4.34 2.01
N LYS A 338 -12.98 -5.11 0.93
CA LYS A 338 -11.78 -5.73 0.37
C LYS A 338 -10.93 -4.66 -0.30
N SER A 339 -9.64 -4.66 0.00
CA SER A 339 -8.67 -3.75 -0.59
C SER A 339 -7.44 -4.49 -1.08
N TYR A 340 -6.84 -3.98 -2.15
CA TYR A 340 -5.54 -4.32 -2.67
C TYR A 340 -4.65 -3.09 -2.51
N PHE A 341 -3.50 -3.23 -1.90
CA PHE A 341 -2.70 -2.06 -1.58
C PHE A 341 -1.22 -2.39 -1.50
N HIS A 342 -0.40 -1.37 -1.52
CA HIS A 342 0.98 -1.44 -1.06
C HIS A 342 1.36 -0.14 -0.35
N PHE A 343 2.10 -0.28 0.75
CA PHE A 343 2.77 0.83 1.40
C PHE A 343 4.19 0.95 0.88
N GLY A 344 4.68 2.16 0.75
CA GLY A 344 6.08 2.44 0.51
C GLY A 344 6.66 3.22 1.67
N ALA A 345 7.83 2.79 2.12
CA ALA A 345 8.59 3.47 3.13
C ALA A 345 10.09 3.38 2.81
N GLY A 346 10.83 4.37 3.22
CA GLY A 346 12.27 4.47 3.04
C GLY A 346 12.74 5.87 3.41
N SER A 347 14.03 6.13 3.25
CA SER A 347 14.56 7.48 3.45
C SER A 347 13.85 8.45 2.51
N GLY A 348 13.28 9.53 3.08
CA GLY A 348 12.52 10.54 2.35
C GLY A 348 11.26 10.04 1.64
N ALA A 349 10.73 8.89 2.03
CA ALA A 349 9.58 8.29 1.37
C ALA A 349 8.57 7.72 2.35
N THR A 350 7.32 8.15 2.21
CA THR A 350 6.15 7.44 2.71
C THR A 350 5.05 7.51 1.65
N SER A 351 4.55 6.37 1.24
CA SER A 351 3.54 6.29 0.19
C SER A 351 2.49 5.24 0.48
N VAL A 352 1.30 5.46 -0.03
CA VAL A 352 0.16 4.53 0.02
C VAL A 352 -0.47 4.50 -1.36
N LEU A 353 -0.61 3.31 -1.91
CA LEU A 353 -1.46 3.04 -3.07
C LEU A 353 -2.49 1.99 -2.61
N VAL A 354 -3.76 2.33 -2.69
CA VAL A 354 -4.85 1.41 -2.33
C VAL A 354 -5.95 1.43 -3.38
N LYS A 355 -6.41 0.23 -3.71
CA LYS A 355 -7.49 -0.05 -4.65
C LYS A 355 -8.62 -0.77 -3.93
N PHE A 356 -9.85 -0.28 -4.09
CA PHE A 356 -11.08 -0.88 -3.60
C PHE A 356 -11.92 -1.39 -4.79
N PRO A 357 -11.63 -2.59 -5.31
CA PRO A 357 -12.14 -3.05 -6.60
C PRO A 357 -13.66 -3.16 -6.65
N TYR A 358 -14.32 -3.43 -5.51
CA TYR A 358 -15.79 -3.53 -5.45
C TYR A 358 -16.49 -2.17 -5.54
N TYR A 359 -15.77 -1.08 -5.28
CA TYR A 359 -16.31 0.28 -5.23
C TYR A 359 -15.76 1.16 -6.37
N ASP A 360 -14.88 0.60 -7.20
CA ASP A 360 -14.15 1.31 -8.25
C ASP A 360 -13.54 2.62 -7.71
N VAL A 361 -12.82 2.51 -6.59
CA VAL A 361 -12.14 3.64 -5.95
C VAL A 361 -10.68 3.30 -5.75
N ASP A 362 -9.80 4.15 -6.28
CA ASP A 362 -8.37 4.08 -6.08
C ASP A 362 -7.87 5.36 -5.40
N ILE A 363 -6.98 5.19 -4.45
CA ILE A 363 -6.44 6.28 -3.64
C ILE A 363 -4.92 6.16 -3.58
N VAL A 364 -4.25 7.27 -3.83
CA VAL A 364 -2.80 7.41 -3.67
C VAL A 364 -2.51 8.56 -2.73
N ILE A 365 -1.59 8.33 -1.78
CA ILE A 365 -1.02 9.36 -0.91
C ILE A 365 0.50 9.23 -0.96
N LEU A 366 1.19 10.34 -1.21
CA LEU A 366 2.66 10.41 -1.24
C LEU A 366 3.13 11.49 -0.28
N SER A 367 4.21 11.25 0.45
CA SER A 367 4.89 12.25 1.27
C SER A 367 6.40 12.17 1.08
N ASN A 368 7.06 13.30 1.22
CA ASN A 368 8.51 13.43 1.14
C ASN A 368 9.21 13.26 2.52
N LEU A 369 8.50 12.78 3.54
CA LEU A 369 9.07 12.39 4.83
C LEU A 369 9.25 10.87 4.88
N GLY A 370 10.44 10.43 5.28
CA GLY A 370 10.76 9.02 5.45
C GLY A 370 10.05 8.40 6.66
N HIS A 371 9.55 7.17 6.48
CA HIS A 371 8.93 6.35 7.53
C HIS A 371 7.81 7.03 8.34
N ALA A 372 7.11 8.02 7.75
CA ALA A 372 5.99 8.67 8.42
C ALA A 372 4.88 7.67 8.76
N LYS A 373 4.43 7.71 10.00
CA LYS A 373 3.35 6.83 10.48
C LYS A 373 2.02 7.54 10.33
N PHE A 374 1.34 7.36 9.20
CA PHE A 374 0.01 7.94 9.00
C PHE A 374 -0.97 7.40 10.05
N PRO A 375 -1.54 8.27 10.91
CA PRO A 375 -2.43 7.81 11.97
C PRO A 375 -3.69 7.18 11.38
N TYR A 376 -4.05 6.02 11.88
CA TYR A 376 -5.27 5.32 11.47
C TYR A 376 -6.52 6.20 11.63
N GLY A 377 -6.57 7.03 12.70
CA GLY A 377 -7.64 7.98 12.97
C GLY A 377 -7.80 9.10 11.91
N HIS A 378 -6.78 9.35 11.06
CA HIS A 378 -6.89 10.28 9.92
C HIS A 378 -7.12 9.52 8.62
N LEU A 379 -6.39 8.41 8.42
CA LEU A 379 -6.44 7.66 7.16
C LEU A 379 -7.83 7.05 6.91
N MET A 380 -8.45 6.48 7.95
CA MET A 380 -9.78 5.87 7.81
C MET A 380 -10.91 6.87 7.56
N PRO A 381 -11.05 7.98 8.32
CA PRO A 381 -12.01 9.03 7.99
C PRO A 381 -11.83 9.57 6.57
N PHE A 382 -10.58 9.83 6.15
CA PHE A 382 -10.28 10.26 4.78
C PHE A 382 -10.81 9.25 3.73
N MET A 383 -10.48 7.96 3.86
CA MET A 383 -10.95 6.93 2.94
C MET A 383 -12.48 6.81 2.93
N ASN A 384 -13.13 7.03 4.08
CA ASN A 384 -14.57 6.94 4.25
C ASN A 384 -15.35 8.04 3.52
N GLU A 385 -14.68 9.14 3.10
CA GLU A 385 -15.31 10.17 2.27
C GLU A 385 -15.70 9.64 0.88
N PHE A 386 -14.94 8.68 0.36
CA PHE A 386 -15.13 8.16 -1.00
C PHE A 386 -15.77 6.76 -1.03
N LEU A 387 -15.88 6.11 0.12
CA LEU A 387 -16.29 4.71 0.25
C LEU A 387 -17.53 4.55 1.11
N PRO A 388 -18.45 3.64 0.77
CA PRO A 388 -19.58 3.32 1.62
C PRO A 388 -19.13 2.59 2.91
N ARG A 389 -19.94 2.68 3.96
CA ARG A 389 -19.76 2.03 5.25
C ARG A 389 -20.76 0.86 5.39
N PRO A 390 -20.57 -0.26 4.69
CA PRO A 390 -21.61 -1.29 4.51
C PRO A 390 -22.02 -1.99 5.80
N VAL A 391 -21.17 -1.97 6.82
CA VAL A 391 -21.47 -2.67 8.10
C VAL A 391 -22.23 -1.81 9.12
N TYR A 392 -22.48 -0.53 8.84
CA TYR A 392 -23.24 0.30 9.78
C TYR A 392 -24.65 -0.24 10.06
N TRP A 393 -25.36 -0.68 9.02
CA TRP A 393 -26.69 -1.29 9.19
C TRP A 393 -26.65 -2.55 10.05
N LEU A 394 -25.55 -3.33 10.00
CA LEU A 394 -25.36 -4.51 10.86
C LEU A 394 -25.22 -4.10 12.33
N PHE A 395 -24.50 -3.01 12.62
CA PHE A 395 -24.39 -2.48 13.98
C PHE A 395 -25.72 -2.00 14.51
N TYR A 396 -26.49 -1.22 13.73
CA TYR A 396 -27.85 -0.82 14.11
C TYR A 396 -28.76 -2.02 14.34
N PHE A 397 -28.63 -3.08 13.55
CA PHE A 397 -29.38 -4.31 13.75
C PHE A 397 -28.97 -5.03 15.05
N ILE A 398 -27.68 -5.07 15.37
CA ILE A 398 -27.18 -5.61 16.66
C ILE A 398 -27.75 -4.78 17.82
N ASP A 399 -27.67 -3.45 17.76
CA ASP A 399 -28.25 -2.56 18.78
C ASP A 399 -29.74 -2.79 18.98
N PHE A 400 -30.49 -2.96 17.89
CA PHE A 400 -31.92 -3.30 17.95
C PHE A 400 -32.16 -4.64 18.65
N LEU A 401 -31.35 -5.66 18.36
CA LEU A 401 -31.44 -6.95 19.05
C LEU A 401 -31.12 -6.83 20.56
N VAL A 402 -30.12 -6.01 20.91
CA VAL A 402 -29.78 -5.70 22.30
C VAL A 402 -30.94 -5.04 23.00
N LEU A 403 -31.56 -4.03 22.38
CA LEU A 403 -32.75 -3.35 22.96
C LEU A 403 -33.91 -4.28 23.15
N ILE A 404 -34.23 -5.18 22.21
CA ILE A 404 -35.25 -6.20 22.35
C ILE A 404 -34.94 -7.13 23.53
N PHE A 405 -33.68 -7.55 23.66
CA PHE A 405 -33.25 -8.44 24.74
C PHE A 405 -33.38 -7.77 26.11
N LEU A 406 -32.91 -6.53 26.24
CA LEU A 406 -33.05 -5.72 27.45
C LEU A 406 -34.55 -5.51 27.83
N PHE A 407 -35.36 -5.14 26.83
CA PHE A 407 -36.80 -5.00 27.03
C PHE A 407 -37.46 -6.28 27.54
N LYS A 408 -37.10 -7.46 27.02
CA LYS A 408 -37.58 -8.76 27.51
C LYS A 408 -37.13 -9.06 28.95
N ILE A 409 -35.92 -8.66 29.32
CA ILE A 409 -35.43 -8.83 30.72
C ILE A 409 -36.21 -7.94 31.66
N VAL A 410 -36.37 -6.67 31.31
CA VAL A 410 -37.14 -5.69 32.12
C VAL A 410 -38.58 -6.15 32.27
N ASN A 411 -39.24 -6.51 31.17
CA ASN A 411 -40.62 -7.00 31.22
C ASN A 411 -40.78 -8.26 32.10
N ARG A 412 -39.83 -9.20 32.05
CA ARG A 412 -39.85 -10.38 32.92
C ARG A 412 -39.63 -10.07 34.39
N ARG A 413 -38.87 -9.00 34.73
CA ARG A 413 -38.63 -8.61 36.13
C ARG A 413 -39.76 -7.78 36.72
N PHE A 414 -40.39 -6.92 35.95
CA PHE A 414 -41.36 -5.94 36.45
C PHE A 414 -42.83 -6.35 36.25
N PHE A 415 -43.11 -7.23 35.30
CA PHE A 415 -44.51 -7.62 34.95
C PHE A 415 -44.82 -9.11 35.16
N ARG A 416 -44.07 -9.86 36.02
CA ARG A 416 -44.57 -11.14 36.50
C ARG A 416 -45.68 -10.88 37.49
N PRO A 417 -46.92 -11.40 37.28
CA PRO A 417 -47.94 -11.34 38.29
C PRO A 417 -47.40 -12.04 39.54
N ARG A 418 -47.42 -11.37 40.69
CA ARG A 418 -47.24 -12.03 41.99
C ARG A 418 -48.41 -12.98 42.12
N VAL A 419 -48.16 -14.27 42.01
CA VAL A 419 -49.11 -15.26 42.44
C VAL A 419 -49.17 -15.14 43.99
N ILE A 420 -50.22 -14.49 44.46
CA ILE A 420 -50.54 -14.44 45.88
C ILE A 420 -51.11 -15.85 46.23
N SER A 421 -50.33 -16.62 46.95
CA SER A 421 -50.77 -17.89 47.59
C SER A 421 -51.51 -17.61 48.84
#